data_ab028ee40c8f216eed761c32506b1b78
#
_entry.id   ab028ee40c8f216eed761c32506b1b78
#
_cell.length_a   1.000
_cell.length_b   1.000
_cell.length_c   1.000
_cell.angle_alpha   90.00
_cell.angle_beta   90.00
_cell.angle_gamma   90.00
#
_symmetry.space_group_name_H-M   'P 1'
#
loop_
_entity.id
_entity.type
_entity.pdbx_description
1 polymer ?
#
loop_
_entity_poly.entity_id
_entity_poly.type
_entity_poly.pdbx_seq_one_letter_code
_entity_poly.pdbx_strand_id
1 'polypeptide(L)'
;MPLYLLIIAIQIACIVDVVRNRRNTIWVMALMFLPLASAAAYVIVEVLPRMKHNRHVREARAQIVEKIDPERELRTARGALDVAKTAANRIRLGDALGDRGRHGEALVHYRDALSGGTPDYRLGEKLARAQFLSDQNPAALATLNAMGAPSARSDLDRIAVLRARILEELGRDDEAAALYADLVERYPGDEVRCRYAGLLIKQGRKGDARRLLGEVEHRLKRMDRQQRGADSTMYDWAMAELARLRT
;
A
#
# COMPACT_ATOMS: atom_id res chain seq x y z
N MET A 1 45.15 -11.30 -7.16
CA MET A 1 45.08 -11.14 -5.68
C MET A 1 43.66 -10.84 -5.14
N PRO A 2 42.85 -9.88 -5.65
CA PRO A 2 41.54 -9.58 -5.04
C PRO A 2 40.51 -10.72 -5.14
N LEU A 3 40.53 -11.50 -6.23
CA LEU A 3 39.59 -12.61 -6.42
C LEU A 3 39.78 -13.74 -5.40
N TYR A 4 41.02 -14.06 -5.06
CA TYR A 4 41.36 -15.11 -4.08
C TYR A 4 40.90 -14.73 -2.66
N LEU A 5 41.09 -13.48 -2.27
CA LEU A 5 40.60 -12.95 -0.99
C LEU A 5 39.05 -12.99 -0.90
N LEU A 6 38.36 -12.70 -2.01
CA LEU A 6 36.92 -12.77 -2.05
C LEU A 6 36.41 -14.21 -1.87
N ILE A 7 37.06 -15.19 -2.50
CA ILE A 7 36.71 -16.61 -2.37
C ILE A 7 36.89 -17.07 -0.92
N ILE A 8 38.02 -16.70 -0.28
CA ILE A 8 38.29 -17.03 1.12
C ILE A 8 37.23 -16.38 2.04
N ALA A 9 36.88 -15.12 1.82
CA ALA A 9 35.86 -14.43 2.60
C ALA A 9 34.49 -15.12 2.50
N ILE A 10 34.06 -15.53 1.30
CA ILE A 10 32.81 -16.28 1.09
C ILE A 10 32.88 -17.64 1.81
N GLN A 11 34.01 -18.33 1.72
CA GLN A 11 34.21 -19.63 2.35
C GLN A 11 34.13 -19.54 3.89
N ILE A 12 34.78 -18.54 4.48
CA ILE A 12 34.71 -18.27 5.90
C ILE A 12 33.27 -17.94 6.33
N ALA A 13 32.57 -17.10 5.56
CA ALA A 13 31.19 -16.76 5.84
C ALA A 13 30.26 -18.00 5.82
N CYS A 14 30.45 -18.92 4.85
CA CYS A 14 29.70 -20.18 4.79
C CYS A 14 30.03 -21.08 5.98
N ILE A 15 31.30 -21.22 6.39
CA ILE A 15 31.70 -22.01 7.55
C ILE A 15 31.10 -21.44 8.85
N VAL A 16 31.14 -20.11 9.03
CA VAL A 16 30.52 -19.44 10.18
C VAL A 16 29.02 -19.69 10.21
N ASP A 17 28.34 -19.64 9.04
CA ASP A 17 26.90 -19.95 8.95
C ASP A 17 26.57 -21.39 9.34
N VAL A 18 27.37 -22.37 8.89
CA VAL A 18 27.25 -23.79 9.27
C VAL A 18 27.36 -23.97 10.79
N VAL A 19 28.38 -23.38 11.40
CA VAL A 19 28.65 -23.50 12.85
C VAL A 19 27.55 -22.79 13.67
N ARG A 20 27.22 -21.55 13.31
CA ARG A 20 26.22 -20.73 14.02
C ARG A 20 24.83 -21.34 13.99
N ASN A 21 24.46 -21.95 12.89
CA ASN A 21 23.14 -22.54 12.69
C ASN A 21 23.10 -24.04 12.98
N ARG A 22 24.13 -24.60 13.63
CA ARG A 22 24.26 -26.02 14.02
C ARG A 22 23.93 -26.98 12.87
N ARG A 23 24.51 -26.75 11.69
CA ARG A 23 24.29 -27.57 10.51
C ARG A 23 25.19 -28.78 10.48
N ASN A 24 24.89 -29.71 9.57
CA ASN A 24 25.67 -30.94 9.42
C ASN A 24 27.15 -30.58 9.15
N THR A 25 28.03 -31.13 9.99
CA THR A 25 29.48 -30.92 9.96
C THR A 25 30.12 -31.35 8.63
N ILE A 26 29.42 -32.18 7.84
CA ILE A 26 29.82 -32.56 6.49
C ILE A 26 30.05 -31.34 5.57
N TRP A 27 29.26 -30.28 5.75
CA TRP A 27 29.43 -29.05 4.98
C TRP A 27 30.74 -28.35 5.28
N VAL A 28 31.26 -28.41 6.52
CA VAL A 28 32.57 -27.84 6.89
C VAL A 28 33.68 -28.56 6.15
N MET A 29 33.63 -29.92 6.11
CA MET A 29 34.59 -30.71 5.36
C MET A 29 34.51 -30.41 3.86
N ALA A 30 33.32 -30.39 3.27
CA ALA A 30 33.12 -30.09 1.85
C ALA A 30 33.69 -28.70 1.49
N LEU A 31 33.44 -27.68 2.32
CA LEU A 31 33.95 -26.31 2.13
C LEU A 31 35.48 -26.23 2.23
N MET A 32 36.11 -27.10 3.03
CA MET A 32 37.57 -27.14 3.12
C MET A 32 38.25 -27.78 1.90
N PHE A 33 37.65 -28.86 1.35
CA PHE A 33 38.28 -29.63 0.26
C PHE A 33 37.95 -29.12 -1.14
N LEU A 34 36.78 -28.53 -1.34
CA LEU A 34 36.27 -28.07 -2.65
C LEU A 34 35.66 -26.65 -2.54
N PRO A 35 36.47 -25.60 -2.32
CA PRO A 35 36.00 -24.30 -1.84
C PRO A 35 34.94 -23.63 -2.74
N LEU A 36 35.09 -23.67 -4.05
CA LEU A 36 34.14 -23.02 -4.99
C LEU A 36 32.87 -23.84 -5.22
N ALA A 37 33.02 -25.14 -5.49
CA ALA A 37 31.91 -26.02 -5.79
C ALA A 37 31.01 -26.23 -4.56
N SER A 38 31.61 -26.45 -3.39
CA SER A 38 30.86 -26.64 -2.14
C SER A 38 30.24 -25.37 -1.61
N ALA A 39 30.85 -24.20 -1.80
CA ALA A 39 30.23 -22.92 -1.45
C ALA A 39 28.99 -22.66 -2.32
N ALA A 40 29.07 -22.90 -3.62
CA ALA A 40 27.93 -22.80 -4.52
C ALA A 40 26.82 -23.81 -4.14
N ALA A 41 27.18 -25.08 -3.91
CA ALA A 41 26.24 -26.10 -3.47
C ALA A 41 25.58 -25.76 -2.11
N TYR A 42 26.36 -25.28 -1.15
CA TYR A 42 25.86 -24.85 0.15
C TYR A 42 24.85 -23.69 0.03
N VAL A 43 25.19 -22.69 -0.77
CA VAL A 43 24.27 -21.56 -1.01
C VAL A 43 22.96 -22.06 -1.68
N ILE A 44 23.06 -22.94 -2.67
CA ILE A 44 21.87 -23.45 -3.38
C ILE A 44 20.99 -24.32 -2.49
N VAL A 45 21.60 -25.22 -1.71
CA VAL A 45 20.85 -26.23 -0.93
C VAL A 45 20.39 -25.71 0.41
N GLU A 46 21.21 -24.88 1.09
CA GLU A 46 20.94 -24.45 2.46
C GLU A 46 20.52 -22.98 2.58
N VAL A 47 21.12 -22.06 1.83
CA VAL A 47 20.86 -20.62 1.97
C VAL A 47 19.64 -20.20 1.14
N LEU A 48 19.54 -20.57 -0.14
CA LEU A 48 18.45 -20.19 -1.03
C LEU A 48 17.06 -20.65 -0.53
N PRO A 49 16.84 -21.87 -0.01
CA PRO A 49 15.52 -22.27 0.53
C PRO A 49 15.10 -21.44 1.74
N ARG A 50 16.06 -21.02 2.59
CA ARG A 50 15.77 -20.16 3.75
C ARG A 50 15.40 -18.74 3.32
N MET A 51 16.09 -18.21 2.31
CA MET A 51 15.80 -16.89 1.76
C MET A 51 14.37 -16.82 1.18
N LYS A 52 13.83 -17.91 0.63
CA LYS A 52 12.44 -17.97 0.13
C LYS A 52 11.41 -17.71 1.24
N HIS A 53 11.71 -18.01 2.49
CA HIS A 53 10.83 -17.80 3.64
C HIS A 53 11.07 -16.44 4.33
N ASN A 54 12.13 -15.73 3.97
CA ASN A 54 12.42 -14.42 4.55
C ASN A 54 11.47 -13.37 3.93
N ARG A 55 10.74 -12.65 4.79
CA ARG A 55 9.79 -11.60 4.40
C ARG A 55 10.43 -10.56 3.48
N HIS A 56 11.62 -10.08 3.81
CA HIS A 56 12.33 -9.07 3.03
C HIS A 56 12.73 -9.55 1.63
N VAL A 57 13.14 -10.82 1.50
CA VAL A 57 13.47 -11.39 0.19
C VAL A 57 12.21 -11.60 -0.65
N ARG A 58 11.10 -12.00 -0.03
CA ARG A 58 9.81 -12.10 -0.72
C ARG A 58 9.34 -10.74 -1.22
N GLU A 59 9.43 -9.71 -0.40
CA GLU A 59 9.06 -8.33 -0.75
C GLU A 59 9.95 -7.80 -1.88
N ALA A 60 11.27 -7.94 -1.78
CA ALA A 60 12.20 -7.54 -2.83
C ALA A 60 11.95 -8.29 -4.15
N ARG A 61 11.70 -9.62 -4.07
CA ARG A 61 11.35 -10.41 -5.25
C ARG A 61 10.02 -9.98 -5.88
N ALA A 62 9.00 -9.69 -5.06
CA ALA A 62 7.72 -9.20 -5.54
C ALA A 62 7.89 -7.87 -6.29
N GLN A 63 8.67 -6.93 -5.74
CA GLN A 63 8.97 -5.65 -6.40
C GLN A 63 9.74 -5.83 -7.72
N ILE A 64 10.71 -6.75 -7.77
CA ILE A 64 11.46 -7.05 -9.00
C ILE A 64 10.53 -7.66 -10.06
N VAL A 65 9.70 -8.64 -9.66
CA VAL A 65 8.75 -9.29 -10.57
C VAL A 65 7.73 -8.28 -11.10
N GLU A 66 7.24 -7.39 -10.26
CA GLU A 66 6.31 -6.33 -10.67
C GLU A 66 6.94 -5.34 -11.65
N LYS A 67 8.23 -5.01 -11.48
CA LYS A 67 8.97 -4.17 -12.45
C LYS A 67 9.23 -4.86 -13.79
N ILE A 68 9.49 -6.19 -13.78
CA ILE A 68 9.81 -6.96 -15.00
C ILE A 68 8.53 -7.30 -15.77
N ASP A 69 7.47 -7.68 -15.07
CA ASP A 69 6.21 -8.11 -15.67
C ASP A 69 5.01 -7.53 -14.90
N PRO A 70 4.75 -6.22 -15.10
CA PRO A 70 3.68 -5.54 -14.43
C PRO A 70 2.29 -6.13 -14.75
N GLU A 71 2.06 -6.70 -15.90
CA GLU A 71 0.78 -7.26 -16.33
C GLU A 71 0.54 -8.71 -15.84
N ARG A 72 1.47 -9.31 -15.13
CA ARG A 72 1.39 -10.71 -14.69
C ARG A 72 0.12 -11.00 -13.87
N GLU A 73 -0.15 -10.16 -12.86
CA GLU A 73 -1.32 -10.38 -11.99
C GLU A 73 -2.62 -10.20 -12.77
N LEU A 74 -2.69 -9.22 -13.66
CA LEU A 74 -3.85 -9.00 -14.51
C LEU A 74 -4.10 -10.20 -15.44
N ARG A 75 -3.06 -10.75 -16.07
CA ARG A 75 -3.19 -11.96 -16.90
C ARG A 75 -3.63 -13.17 -16.08
N THR A 76 -3.07 -13.33 -14.88
CA THR A 76 -3.42 -14.43 -13.98
C THR A 76 -4.87 -14.32 -13.52
N ALA A 77 -5.33 -13.12 -13.16
CA ALA A 77 -6.69 -12.86 -12.73
C ALA A 77 -7.71 -13.09 -13.88
N ARG A 78 -7.36 -12.69 -15.11
CA ARG A 78 -8.17 -13.00 -16.30
C ARG A 78 -8.30 -14.51 -16.53
N GLY A 79 -7.18 -15.23 -16.52
CA GLY A 79 -7.20 -16.69 -16.69
C GLY A 79 -8.02 -17.39 -15.61
N ALA A 80 -7.95 -16.93 -14.36
CA ALA A 80 -8.78 -17.48 -13.28
C ALA A 80 -10.27 -17.22 -13.51
N LEU A 81 -10.64 -16.05 -14.03
CA LEU A 81 -12.03 -15.74 -14.36
C LEU A 81 -12.54 -16.54 -15.56
N ASP A 82 -11.69 -16.81 -16.55
CA ASP A 82 -12.04 -17.65 -17.71
C ASP A 82 -12.33 -19.11 -17.30
N VAL A 83 -11.58 -19.62 -16.32
CA VAL A 83 -11.80 -20.97 -15.76
C VAL A 83 -13.06 -21.02 -14.92
N ALA A 84 -13.30 -20.03 -14.07
CA ALA A 84 -14.44 -20.01 -13.15
C ALA A 84 -14.94 -18.58 -12.93
N LYS A 85 -16.18 -18.29 -13.38
CA LYS A 85 -16.82 -16.96 -13.28
C LYS A 85 -17.39 -16.70 -11.88
N THR A 86 -16.61 -16.92 -10.82
CA THR A 86 -17.02 -16.70 -9.44
C THR A 86 -16.92 -15.22 -9.04
N ALA A 87 -17.66 -14.81 -8.02
CA ALA A 87 -17.54 -13.46 -7.43
C ALA A 87 -16.10 -13.16 -6.98
N ALA A 88 -15.42 -14.14 -6.37
CA ALA A 88 -14.03 -14.00 -5.94
C ALA A 88 -13.07 -13.71 -7.11
N ASN A 89 -13.20 -14.42 -8.23
CA ASN A 89 -12.36 -14.19 -9.41
C ASN A 89 -12.69 -12.85 -10.09
N ARG A 90 -13.96 -12.41 -10.06
CA ARG A 90 -14.34 -11.06 -10.52
C ARG A 90 -13.71 -9.98 -9.67
N ILE A 91 -13.78 -10.10 -8.33
CA ILE A 91 -13.15 -9.16 -7.42
C ILE A 91 -11.64 -9.11 -7.65
N ARG A 92 -10.99 -10.27 -7.78
CA ARG A 92 -9.55 -10.35 -8.07
C ARG A 92 -9.16 -9.65 -9.37
N LEU A 93 -9.96 -9.81 -10.43
CA LEU A 93 -9.70 -9.11 -11.69
C LEU A 93 -9.96 -7.61 -11.55
N GLY A 94 -11.01 -7.19 -10.84
CA GLY A 94 -11.26 -5.79 -10.50
C GLY A 94 -10.12 -5.17 -9.72
N ASP A 95 -9.56 -5.87 -8.72
CA ASP A 95 -8.40 -5.43 -7.94
C ASP A 95 -7.17 -5.24 -8.86
N ALA A 96 -6.85 -6.23 -9.70
CA ALA A 96 -5.72 -6.16 -10.63
C ALA A 96 -5.86 -5.02 -11.67
N LEU A 97 -7.07 -4.72 -12.10
CA LEU A 97 -7.36 -3.57 -12.97
C LEU A 97 -7.23 -2.24 -12.22
N GLY A 98 -7.74 -2.18 -10.98
CA GLY A 98 -7.63 -0.99 -10.11
C GLY A 98 -6.18 -0.63 -9.81
N ASP A 99 -5.33 -1.61 -9.51
CA ASP A 99 -3.88 -1.44 -9.27
C ASP A 99 -3.14 -0.87 -10.51
N ARG A 100 -3.74 -1.01 -11.71
CA ARG A 100 -3.24 -0.43 -12.97
C ARG A 100 -3.90 0.90 -13.34
N GLY A 101 -4.70 1.48 -12.45
CA GLY A 101 -5.44 2.71 -12.73
C GLY A 101 -6.61 2.54 -13.70
N ARG A 102 -6.95 1.29 -14.10
CA ARG A 102 -8.05 0.98 -15.03
C ARG A 102 -9.38 0.89 -14.27
N HIS A 103 -9.70 1.95 -13.51
CA HIS A 103 -10.82 1.95 -12.57
C HIS A 103 -12.17 1.75 -13.26
N GLY A 104 -12.36 2.32 -14.46
CA GLY A 104 -13.59 2.15 -15.25
C GLY A 104 -13.86 0.69 -15.63
N GLU A 105 -12.80 -0.09 -15.95
CA GLU A 105 -12.95 -1.51 -16.24
C GLU A 105 -13.18 -2.33 -14.96
N ALA A 106 -12.48 -1.98 -13.87
CA ALA A 106 -12.67 -2.61 -12.56
C ALA A 106 -14.14 -2.53 -12.10
N LEU A 107 -14.84 -1.41 -12.39
CA LEU A 107 -16.24 -1.21 -12.04
C LEU A 107 -17.16 -2.31 -12.56
N VAL A 108 -16.96 -2.77 -13.80
CA VAL A 108 -17.76 -3.84 -14.40
C VAL A 108 -17.65 -5.11 -13.55
N HIS A 109 -16.43 -5.47 -13.19
CA HIS A 109 -16.18 -6.69 -12.42
C HIS A 109 -16.69 -6.61 -10.99
N TYR A 110 -16.58 -5.45 -10.33
CA TYR A 110 -17.15 -5.27 -8.99
C TYR A 110 -18.67 -5.28 -8.99
N ARG A 111 -19.33 -4.65 -9.98
CA ARG A 111 -20.79 -4.70 -10.14
C ARG A 111 -21.29 -6.11 -10.39
N ASP A 112 -20.62 -6.84 -11.26
CA ASP A 112 -20.95 -8.23 -11.56
C ASP A 112 -20.76 -9.16 -10.34
N ALA A 113 -19.78 -8.86 -9.49
CA ALA A 113 -19.56 -9.61 -8.25
C ALA A 113 -20.68 -9.34 -7.21
N LEU A 114 -21.25 -8.13 -7.19
CA LEU A 114 -22.37 -7.77 -6.32
C LEU A 114 -23.68 -8.42 -6.73
N SER A 115 -23.92 -8.68 -8.03
CA SER A 115 -25.15 -9.28 -8.52
C SER A 115 -25.37 -10.72 -8.04
N GLY A 116 -24.37 -11.36 -7.47
CA GLY A 116 -24.39 -12.74 -6.99
C GLY A 116 -24.69 -12.94 -5.49
N GLY A 117 -24.92 -11.88 -4.70
CA GLY A 117 -25.13 -12.04 -3.26
C GLY A 117 -25.32 -10.75 -2.48
N THR A 118 -25.42 -10.86 -1.16
CA THR A 118 -25.50 -9.71 -0.24
C THR A 118 -24.21 -8.90 -0.29
N PRO A 119 -24.28 -7.57 -0.48
CA PRO A 119 -23.07 -6.76 -0.58
C PRO A 119 -22.29 -6.77 0.75
N ASP A 120 -21.13 -7.44 0.76
CA ASP A 120 -20.16 -7.25 1.81
C ASP A 120 -19.64 -5.80 1.73
N TYR A 121 -19.50 -5.13 2.88
CA TYR A 121 -18.99 -3.76 2.94
C TYR A 121 -17.63 -3.59 2.24
N ARG A 122 -16.79 -4.64 2.22
CA ARG A 122 -15.48 -4.63 1.55
C ARG A 122 -15.60 -4.48 0.04
N LEU A 123 -16.55 -5.19 -0.56
CA LEU A 123 -16.81 -5.06 -1.99
C LEU A 123 -17.49 -3.72 -2.30
N GLY A 124 -18.41 -3.27 -1.44
CA GLY A 124 -19.03 -1.94 -1.53
C GLY A 124 -17.98 -0.82 -1.49
N GLU A 125 -17.00 -0.90 -0.58
CA GLU A 125 -15.89 0.05 -0.51
C GLU A 125 -15.02 0.05 -1.78
N LYS A 126 -14.67 -1.13 -2.31
CA LYS A 126 -13.90 -1.25 -3.56
C LYS A 126 -14.64 -0.64 -4.74
N LEU A 127 -15.94 -0.92 -4.86
CA LEU A 127 -16.79 -0.35 -5.89
C LEU A 127 -16.87 1.18 -5.75
N ALA A 128 -17.16 1.70 -4.55
CA ALA A 128 -17.23 3.13 -4.32
C ALA A 128 -15.90 3.85 -4.61
N ARG A 129 -14.77 3.25 -4.24
CA ARG A 129 -13.44 3.76 -4.55
C ARG A 129 -13.17 3.79 -6.06
N ALA A 130 -13.53 2.72 -6.78
CA ALA A 130 -13.37 2.68 -8.23
C ALA A 130 -14.30 3.68 -8.94
N GLN A 131 -15.52 3.88 -8.44
CA GLN A 131 -16.43 4.93 -8.92
C GLN A 131 -15.84 6.33 -8.70
N PHE A 132 -15.32 6.60 -7.50
CA PHE A 132 -14.66 7.86 -7.16
C PHE A 132 -13.47 8.14 -8.10
N LEU A 133 -12.60 7.15 -8.30
CA LEU A 133 -11.43 7.27 -9.18
C LEU A 133 -11.78 7.29 -10.68
N SER A 134 -13.06 7.10 -11.02
CA SER A 134 -13.63 7.26 -12.37
C SER A 134 -14.57 8.45 -12.48
N ASP A 135 -14.45 9.43 -11.57
CA ASP A 135 -15.25 10.67 -11.51
C ASP A 135 -16.76 10.44 -11.37
N GLN A 136 -17.20 9.24 -10.95
CA GLN A 136 -18.61 8.90 -10.71
C GLN A 136 -19.00 9.21 -9.25
N ASN A 137 -18.74 10.44 -8.77
CA ASN A 137 -18.86 10.84 -7.37
C ASN A 137 -20.28 10.64 -6.78
N PRO A 138 -21.38 10.98 -7.46
CA PRO A 138 -22.72 10.70 -6.94
C PRO A 138 -22.99 9.21 -6.73
N ALA A 139 -22.55 8.36 -7.68
CA ALA A 139 -22.71 6.91 -7.59
C ALA A 139 -21.84 6.32 -6.46
N ALA A 140 -20.61 6.83 -6.28
CA ALA A 140 -19.74 6.44 -5.18
C ALA A 140 -20.38 6.72 -3.82
N LEU A 141 -20.97 7.90 -3.64
CA LEU A 141 -21.66 8.26 -2.40
C LEU A 141 -22.89 7.36 -2.17
N ALA A 142 -23.67 7.10 -3.20
CA ALA A 142 -24.81 6.20 -3.12
C ALA A 142 -24.38 4.77 -2.72
N THR A 143 -23.29 4.26 -3.28
CA THR A 143 -22.74 2.95 -2.93
C THR A 143 -22.30 2.90 -1.45
N LEU A 144 -21.61 3.93 -0.94
CA LEU A 144 -21.24 4.03 0.47
C LEU A 144 -22.44 4.13 1.42
N ASN A 145 -23.55 4.69 0.96
CA ASN A 145 -24.78 4.77 1.76
C ASN A 145 -25.55 3.46 1.80
N ALA A 146 -25.51 2.67 0.73
CA ALA A 146 -26.24 1.42 0.59
C ALA A 146 -25.52 0.21 1.22
N MET A 147 -24.18 0.26 1.39
CA MET A 147 -23.42 -0.85 1.95
C MET A 147 -23.61 -0.99 3.46
N GLY A 148 -23.48 -2.23 3.97
CA GLY A 148 -23.46 -2.49 5.41
C GLY A 148 -22.29 -1.80 6.12
N ALA A 149 -22.46 -1.47 7.39
CA ALA A 149 -21.41 -0.88 8.20
C ALA A 149 -20.41 -1.96 8.66
N PRO A 150 -19.08 -1.73 8.54
CA PRO A 150 -18.09 -2.62 9.13
C PRO A 150 -18.13 -2.55 10.66
N SER A 151 -17.69 -3.61 11.31
CA SER A 151 -17.55 -3.65 12.78
C SER A 151 -16.22 -3.09 13.26
N ALA A 152 -15.17 -3.19 12.44
CA ALA A 152 -13.84 -2.71 12.81
C ALA A 152 -13.74 -1.19 12.67
N ARG A 153 -13.22 -0.52 13.72
CA ARG A 153 -13.05 0.94 13.73
C ARG A 153 -12.16 1.45 12.59
N SER A 154 -11.07 0.75 12.31
CA SER A 154 -10.16 1.10 11.21
C SER A 154 -10.84 1.10 9.84
N ASP A 155 -11.78 0.18 9.61
CA ASP A 155 -12.53 0.12 8.35
C ASP A 155 -13.55 1.26 8.27
N LEU A 156 -14.23 1.56 9.39
CA LEU A 156 -15.12 2.73 9.49
C LEU A 156 -14.38 4.03 9.17
N ASP A 157 -13.20 4.23 9.77
CA ASP A 157 -12.41 5.45 9.56
C ASP A 157 -11.92 5.56 8.12
N ARG A 158 -11.48 4.44 7.50
CA ARG A 158 -11.07 4.42 6.09
C ARG A 158 -12.23 4.76 5.13
N ILE A 159 -13.41 4.23 5.40
CA ILE A 159 -14.63 4.54 4.63
C ILE A 159 -15.05 5.99 4.84
N ALA A 160 -14.94 6.51 6.05
CA ALA A 160 -15.26 7.91 6.35
C ALA A 160 -14.32 8.88 5.62
N VAL A 161 -13.02 8.55 5.50
CA VAL A 161 -12.08 9.34 4.68
C VAL A 161 -12.50 9.33 3.20
N LEU A 162 -12.84 8.16 2.64
CA LEU A 162 -13.31 8.06 1.26
C LEU A 162 -14.59 8.88 1.05
N ARG A 163 -15.54 8.80 1.98
CA ARG A 163 -16.78 9.59 1.97
C ARG A 163 -16.51 11.09 1.98
N ALA A 164 -15.61 11.54 2.86
CA ALA A 164 -15.25 12.96 2.96
C ALA A 164 -14.63 13.46 1.65
N ARG A 165 -13.74 12.69 1.01
CA ARG A 165 -13.16 13.02 -0.30
C ARG A 165 -14.22 13.12 -1.40
N ILE A 166 -15.19 12.20 -1.43
CA ILE A 166 -16.30 12.24 -2.39
C ILE A 166 -17.15 13.49 -2.16
N LEU A 167 -17.41 13.87 -0.92
CA LEU A 167 -18.18 15.05 -0.58
C LEU A 167 -17.44 16.35 -0.99
N GLU A 168 -16.12 16.41 -0.85
CA GLU A 168 -15.31 17.52 -1.39
C GLU A 168 -15.50 17.68 -2.90
N GLU A 169 -15.41 16.57 -3.67
CA GLU A 169 -15.59 16.60 -5.13
C GLU A 169 -17.04 16.96 -5.55
N LEU A 170 -18.00 16.71 -4.68
CA LEU A 170 -19.41 17.12 -4.87
C LEU A 170 -19.68 18.56 -4.41
N GLY A 171 -18.66 19.28 -3.90
CA GLY A 171 -18.81 20.65 -3.36
C GLY A 171 -19.59 20.73 -2.04
N ARG A 172 -19.76 19.58 -1.35
CA ARG A 172 -20.44 19.48 -0.04
C ARG A 172 -19.44 19.70 1.09
N ASP A 173 -18.74 20.84 1.03
CA ASP A 173 -17.58 21.16 1.87
C ASP A 173 -17.87 21.12 3.37
N ASP A 174 -19.06 21.53 3.81
CA ASP A 174 -19.44 21.53 5.23
C ASP A 174 -19.57 20.10 5.79
N GLU A 175 -20.14 19.19 5.00
CA GLU A 175 -20.27 17.79 5.39
C GLU A 175 -18.92 17.06 5.38
N ALA A 176 -18.08 17.37 4.41
CA ALA A 176 -16.72 16.86 4.36
C ALA A 176 -15.91 17.36 5.58
N ALA A 177 -16.01 18.65 5.91
CA ALA A 177 -15.34 19.25 7.05
C ALA A 177 -15.77 18.62 8.37
N ALA A 178 -17.06 18.32 8.55
CA ALA A 178 -17.56 17.63 9.74
C ALA A 178 -16.95 16.22 9.91
N LEU A 179 -16.83 15.45 8.81
CA LEU A 179 -16.19 14.14 8.83
C LEU A 179 -14.69 14.24 9.13
N TYR A 180 -13.99 15.19 8.52
CA TYR A 180 -12.56 15.37 8.80
C TYR A 180 -12.30 15.84 10.23
N ALA A 181 -13.15 16.68 10.78
CA ALA A 181 -13.03 17.12 12.18
C ALA A 181 -13.12 15.94 13.17
N ASP A 182 -14.01 14.97 12.89
CA ASP A 182 -14.14 13.75 13.69
C ASP A 182 -12.94 12.79 13.50
N LEU A 183 -12.34 12.76 12.31
CA LEU A 183 -11.24 11.85 11.96
C LEU A 183 -9.87 12.37 12.39
N VAL A 184 -9.67 13.68 12.48
CA VAL A 184 -8.35 14.30 12.64
C VAL A 184 -7.58 13.83 13.87
N GLU A 185 -8.29 13.48 14.95
CA GLU A 185 -7.69 13.05 16.22
C GLU A 185 -7.24 11.57 16.19
N ARG A 186 -7.87 10.73 15.38
CA ARG A 186 -7.68 9.28 15.43
C ARG A 186 -7.17 8.63 14.17
N TYR A 187 -7.36 9.26 12.99
CA TYR A 187 -6.90 8.68 11.74
C TYR A 187 -5.38 8.79 11.62
N PRO A 188 -4.67 7.68 11.34
CA PRO A 188 -3.23 7.70 11.15
C PRO A 188 -2.86 8.44 9.86
N GLY A 189 -1.73 9.15 9.89
CA GLY A 189 -1.25 9.92 8.75
C GLY A 189 -1.75 11.37 8.73
N ASP A 190 -1.25 12.13 7.77
CA ASP A 190 -1.48 13.58 7.72
C ASP A 190 -2.45 13.99 6.60
N GLU A 191 -2.92 13.04 5.77
CA GLU A 191 -3.87 13.33 4.68
C GLU A 191 -5.13 14.03 5.21
N VAL A 192 -5.74 13.49 6.27
CA VAL A 192 -6.96 14.05 6.87
C VAL A 192 -6.71 15.47 7.37
N ARG A 193 -5.57 15.72 8.02
CA ARG A 193 -5.21 17.06 8.52
C ARG A 193 -5.02 18.06 7.39
N CYS A 194 -4.32 17.66 6.34
CA CYS A 194 -4.08 18.51 5.18
C CYS A 194 -5.38 18.84 4.44
N ARG A 195 -6.25 17.85 4.19
CA ARG A 195 -7.55 18.08 3.54
C ARG A 195 -8.46 18.95 4.39
N TYR A 196 -8.56 18.67 5.70
CA TYR A 196 -9.34 19.50 6.60
C TYR A 196 -8.83 20.95 6.65
N ALA A 197 -7.52 21.15 6.72
CA ALA A 197 -6.95 22.48 6.65
C ALA A 197 -7.30 23.21 5.34
N GLY A 198 -7.32 22.51 4.19
CA GLY A 198 -7.77 23.07 2.91
C GLY A 198 -9.21 23.57 2.95
N LEU A 199 -10.12 22.77 3.51
CA LEU A 199 -11.52 23.18 3.68
C LEU A 199 -11.67 24.37 4.63
N LEU A 200 -10.94 24.37 5.76
CA LEU A 200 -10.94 25.49 6.70
C LEU A 200 -10.42 26.79 6.06
N ILE A 201 -9.43 26.72 5.17
CA ILE A 201 -8.96 27.88 4.39
C ILE A 201 -10.08 28.39 3.47
N LYS A 202 -10.77 27.51 2.75
CA LYS A 202 -11.91 27.86 1.89
C LYS A 202 -13.02 28.55 2.70
N GLN A 203 -13.29 28.08 3.93
CA GLN A 203 -14.27 28.65 4.85
C GLN A 203 -13.81 29.92 5.58
N GLY A 204 -12.59 30.42 5.29
CA GLY A 204 -12.03 31.59 5.97
C GLY A 204 -11.52 31.36 7.39
N ARG A 205 -11.54 30.12 7.90
CA ARG A 205 -11.10 29.72 9.24
C ARG A 205 -9.57 29.54 9.31
N LYS A 206 -8.85 30.59 8.94
CA LYS A 206 -7.39 30.58 8.79
C LYS A 206 -6.63 30.21 10.04
N GLY A 207 -7.14 30.58 11.24
CA GLY A 207 -6.52 30.26 12.53
C GLY A 207 -6.50 28.75 12.80
N ASP A 208 -7.62 28.07 12.54
CA ASP A 208 -7.72 26.61 12.70
C ASP A 208 -6.85 25.86 11.69
N ALA A 209 -6.88 26.30 10.45
CA ALA A 209 -6.02 25.75 9.40
C ALA A 209 -4.53 25.87 9.75
N ARG A 210 -4.09 27.04 10.23
CA ARG A 210 -2.71 27.28 10.65
C ARG A 210 -2.29 26.33 11.79
N ARG A 211 -3.17 26.07 12.76
CA ARG A 211 -2.91 25.13 13.86
C ARG A 211 -2.69 23.72 13.33
N LEU A 212 -3.60 23.22 12.49
CA LEU A 212 -3.50 21.86 11.92
C LEU A 212 -2.24 21.67 11.05
N LEU A 213 -1.94 22.64 10.18
CA LEU A 213 -0.73 22.59 9.35
C LEU A 213 0.55 22.71 10.18
N GLY A 214 0.52 23.41 11.32
CA GLY A 214 1.60 23.44 12.29
C GLY A 214 1.87 22.09 12.93
N GLU A 215 0.82 21.30 13.20
CA GLU A 215 0.95 19.91 13.67
C GLU A 215 1.59 19.01 12.59
N VAL A 216 1.18 19.18 11.34
CA VAL A 216 1.80 18.47 10.20
C VAL A 216 3.29 18.82 10.06
N GLU A 217 3.64 20.12 10.14
CA GLU A 217 5.04 20.56 10.12
C GLU A 217 5.88 19.90 11.23
N HIS A 218 5.32 19.84 12.44
CA HIS A 218 6.02 19.24 13.57
C HIS A 218 6.28 17.73 13.39
N ARG A 219 5.31 17.01 12.81
CA ARG A 219 5.47 15.58 12.46
C ARG A 219 6.48 15.40 11.34
N LEU A 220 6.39 16.22 10.29
CA LEU A 220 7.29 16.18 9.15
C LEU A 220 8.76 16.33 9.54
N LYS A 221 9.06 17.18 10.53
CA LYS A 221 10.43 17.35 11.06
C LYS A 221 11.02 16.08 11.70
N ARG A 222 10.17 15.15 12.15
CA ARG A 222 10.55 13.89 12.79
C ARG A 222 10.59 12.70 11.82
N MET A 223 10.03 12.85 10.61
CA MET A 223 10.00 11.79 9.59
C MET A 223 11.34 11.69 8.88
N ASP A 224 11.75 10.46 8.55
CA ASP A 224 12.87 10.23 7.67
C ASP A 224 12.54 10.56 6.20
N ARG A 225 13.59 10.60 5.35
CA ARG A 225 13.44 10.95 3.93
C ARG A 225 12.60 9.97 3.13
N GLN A 226 12.61 8.69 3.53
CA GLN A 226 11.86 7.64 2.84
C GLN A 226 10.36 7.73 3.16
N GLN A 227 10.01 8.01 4.42
CA GLN A 227 8.63 8.22 4.84
C GLN A 227 7.97 9.43 4.19
N ARG A 228 8.75 10.51 3.92
CA ARG A 228 8.25 11.71 3.24
C ARG A 228 7.97 11.48 1.76
N GLY A 229 8.68 10.52 1.12
CA GLY A 229 8.68 10.36 -0.33
C GLY A 229 7.33 9.99 -0.94
N ALA A 230 6.52 9.20 -0.23
CA ALA A 230 5.23 8.73 -0.72
C ALA A 230 4.18 9.87 -0.87
N ASP A 231 4.23 10.87 0.04
CA ASP A 231 3.23 11.94 0.12
C ASP A 231 3.87 13.34 -0.04
N SER A 232 5.01 13.42 -0.75
CA SER A 232 5.81 14.65 -0.87
C SER A 232 5.00 15.86 -1.37
N THR A 233 4.17 15.66 -2.41
CA THR A 233 3.32 16.72 -2.99
C THR A 233 2.32 17.30 -1.98
N MET A 234 1.74 16.46 -1.13
CA MET A 234 0.84 16.88 -0.06
C MET A 234 1.58 17.71 0.99
N TYR A 235 2.77 17.27 1.38
CA TYR A 235 3.59 17.99 2.36
C TYR A 235 4.10 19.33 1.80
N ASP A 236 4.51 19.37 0.52
CA ASP A 236 4.92 20.60 -0.14
C ASP A 236 3.79 21.62 -0.17
N TRP A 237 2.58 21.19 -0.53
CA TRP A 237 1.37 22.02 -0.45
C TRP A 237 1.12 22.51 0.98
N ALA A 238 1.15 21.63 1.96
CA ALA A 238 0.87 21.97 3.36
C ALA A 238 1.86 23.02 3.90
N MET A 239 3.14 22.89 3.57
CA MET A 239 4.17 23.85 4.00
C MET A 239 4.01 25.19 3.29
N ALA A 240 3.66 25.20 2.01
CA ALA A 240 3.39 26.43 1.25
C ALA A 240 2.19 27.19 1.85
N GLU A 241 1.08 26.50 2.14
CA GLU A 241 -0.09 27.13 2.75
C GLU A 241 0.20 27.62 4.18
N LEU A 242 0.94 26.84 4.98
CA LEU A 242 1.34 27.28 6.31
C LEU A 242 2.20 28.55 6.28
N ALA A 243 3.11 28.67 5.31
CA ALA A 243 3.89 29.88 5.12
C ALA A 243 3.00 31.11 4.80
N ARG A 244 2.02 30.94 3.90
CA ARG A 244 1.04 31.99 3.55
C ARG A 244 0.16 32.41 4.73
N LEU A 245 -0.17 31.48 5.62
CA LEU A 245 -1.00 31.76 6.80
C LEU A 245 -0.22 32.41 7.95
N ARG A 246 1.12 32.45 7.87
CA ARG A 246 2.00 33.08 8.86
C ARG A 246 2.29 34.57 8.52
N THR A 247 2.11 34.94 7.25
CA THR A 247 2.19 36.34 6.77
C THR A 247 0.90 37.08 7.02
#